data_27af3f0f4e8e4f808f9c532e579467c0
#
_entry.id   27af3f0f4e8e4f808f9c532e579467c0
#
_cell.length_a   1.000
_cell.length_b   1.000
_cell.length_c   1.000
_cell.angle_alpha   90.00
_cell.angle_beta   90.00
_cell.angle_gamma   90.00
#
_symmetry.space_group_name_H-M   'P 1'
#
loop_
_entity.id
_entity.type
_entity.pdbx_description
1 polymer ?
#
loop_
_entity_poly.entity_id
_entity_poly.type
_entity_poly.pdbx_seq_one_letter_code
_entity_poly.pdbx_strand_id
1 'polypeptide(L)'
;MHFLRLLLITLFFFSCKDIGNKTEPIKYKKEKVIKTSIKVKKKPFLLNDKNAIPFFFEYGKKNTESKVKIITSYGDIEIKLFKNTPYHRSNFIYLIKKNYFNNEYFHRVVKDFIIQGGNSDNKSTSLKRRSIGRYLLPPDTKKGYRHDRGIISMPSSEIENPYKLASPYEFFIVQKSDGAHHLNGNYTPFGRVTKGINVVDVISNLEVDKREWPLDNVRFKIVIVE
;
A
#
# COMPACT_ATOMS: atom_id res chain seq x y z
N MET A 1 -41.77 55.44 24.34
CA MET A 1 -42.18 56.33 23.22
C MET A 1 -42.54 55.44 22.07
N HIS A 2 -43.82 55.38 21.74
CA HIS A 2 -44.44 54.57 20.68
C HIS A 2 -44.23 55.21 19.35
N PHE A 3 -43.97 54.40 18.31
CA PHE A 3 -44.35 54.81 16.95
C PHE A 3 -44.90 53.56 16.21
N LEU A 4 -46.23 53.61 16.14
CA LEU A 4 -47.10 52.74 15.38
C LEU A 4 -47.07 53.21 13.91
N ARG A 5 -46.72 52.38 12.93
CA ARG A 5 -46.92 52.68 11.51
C ARG A 5 -47.98 51.78 10.92
N LEU A 6 -49.08 52.45 10.60
CA LEU A 6 -50.27 51.98 9.90
C LEU A 6 -49.93 51.59 8.46
N LEU A 7 -50.29 50.37 8.01
CA LEU A 7 -50.15 49.94 6.63
C LEU A 7 -51.51 50.01 5.92
N LEU A 8 -51.62 50.89 4.97
CA LEU A 8 -52.80 51.05 4.09
C LEU A 8 -52.81 49.89 3.06
N ILE A 9 -53.92 49.14 3.03
CA ILE A 9 -54.23 48.15 2.01
C ILE A 9 -55.11 48.82 0.97
N THR A 10 -54.60 48.95 -0.25
CA THR A 10 -55.40 49.39 -1.44
C THR A 10 -55.81 48.15 -2.24
N LEU A 11 -57.12 47.90 -2.23
CA LEU A 11 -57.75 46.91 -3.12
C LEU A 11 -57.90 47.49 -4.53
N PHE A 12 -57.28 46.82 -5.49
CA PHE A 12 -57.59 47.06 -6.89
C PHE A 12 -58.48 45.94 -7.43
N PHE A 13 -59.72 46.32 -7.80
CA PHE A 13 -60.61 45.43 -8.55
C PHE A 13 -60.23 45.56 -10.05
N PHE A 14 -59.82 44.45 -10.65
CA PHE A 14 -59.73 44.34 -12.10
C PHE A 14 -60.85 43.48 -12.66
N SER A 15 -61.59 44.05 -13.53
CA SER A 15 -62.72 43.48 -14.29
C SER A 15 -62.25 42.44 -15.29
N CYS A 16 -62.85 41.24 -15.26
CA CYS A 16 -62.68 40.21 -16.29
C CYS A 16 -63.28 40.61 -17.58
N LYS A 17 -62.51 40.58 -18.69
CA LYS A 17 -63.02 40.49 -20.06
C LYS A 17 -62.72 39.07 -20.57
N ASP A 18 -63.76 38.30 -20.87
CA ASP A 18 -63.73 37.08 -21.61
C ASP A 18 -63.13 37.22 -22.99
N ILE A 19 -61.99 36.58 -23.25
CA ILE A 19 -61.48 36.39 -24.62
C ILE A 19 -61.45 34.86 -24.83
N GLY A 20 -62.37 34.40 -25.65
CA GLY A 20 -62.43 32.99 -26.06
C GLY A 20 -61.18 32.61 -26.88
N ASN A 21 -60.37 31.77 -26.35
CA ASN A 21 -59.27 31.15 -27.07
C ASN A 21 -59.57 29.67 -27.33
N LYS A 22 -59.68 29.32 -28.61
CA LYS A 22 -59.72 27.96 -29.11
C LYS A 22 -58.38 27.28 -28.74
N THR A 23 -58.42 26.32 -27.84
CA THR A 23 -57.29 25.46 -27.53
C THR A 23 -57.17 24.36 -28.58
N GLU A 24 -56.12 24.44 -29.40
CA GLU A 24 -55.66 23.29 -30.19
C GLU A 24 -54.99 22.26 -29.28
N PRO A 25 -55.12 20.95 -29.54
CA PRO A 25 -54.52 19.92 -28.67
C PRO A 25 -53.00 19.88 -28.90
N ILE A 26 -52.24 20.12 -27.82
CA ILE A 26 -50.80 19.98 -27.79
C ILE A 26 -50.43 18.49 -27.97
N LYS A 27 -49.85 18.14 -29.11
CA LYS A 27 -49.24 16.83 -29.35
C LYS A 27 -47.99 16.67 -28.48
N TYR A 28 -48.08 15.95 -27.40
CA TYR A 28 -46.91 15.55 -26.63
C TYR A 28 -46.04 14.60 -27.46
N LYS A 29 -44.85 15.10 -27.85
CA LYS A 29 -43.80 14.27 -28.44
C LYS A 29 -43.28 13.35 -27.34
N LYS A 30 -43.47 12.03 -27.46
CA LYS A 30 -42.86 11.04 -26.51
C LYS A 30 -41.37 11.23 -26.52
N GLU A 31 -40.81 11.83 -25.47
CA GLU A 31 -39.38 11.83 -25.23
C GLU A 31 -38.92 10.40 -25.00
N LYS A 32 -37.94 10.02 -25.80
CA LYS A 32 -37.26 8.74 -25.68
C LYS A 32 -36.48 8.75 -24.35
N VAL A 33 -37.00 8.08 -23.34
CA VAL A 33 -36.28 7.89 -22.06
C VAL A 33 -34.99 7.14 -22.37
N ILE A 34 -33.88 7.86 -22.43
CA ILE A 34 -32.54 7.28 -22.53
C ILE A 34 -32.28 6.61 -21.18
N LYS A 35 -32.40 5.29 -21.13
CA LYS A 35 -31.98 4.50 -19.98
C LYS A 35 -30.45 4.59 -19.87
N THR A 36 -29.97 5.64 -19.25
CA THR A 36 -28.54 5.76 -18.86
C THR A 36 -28.28 4.68 -17.80
N SER A 37 -27.69 3.57 -18.21
CA SER A 37 -27.23 2.55 -17.26
C SER A 37 -26.14 3.15 -16.41
N ILE A 38 -26.47 3.53 -15.18
CA ILE A 38 -25.51 3.95 -14.18
C ILE A 38 -24.65 2.71 -13.89
N LYS A 39 -23.46 2.63 -14.49
CA LYS A 39 -22.44 1.65 -14.09
C LYS A 39 -22.05 1.96 -12.66
N VAL A 40 -22.64 1.25 -11.70
CA VAL A 40 -22.24 1.29 -10.29
C VAL A 40 -20.77 0.88 -10.26
N LYS A 41 -19.87 1.81 -10.03
CA LYS A 41 -18.44 1.52 -9.82
C LYS A 41 -18.36 0.64 -8.58
N LYS A 42 -18.05 -0.65 -8.75
CA LYS A 42 -17.75 -1.53 -7.61
C LYS A 42 -16.68 -0.87 -6.76
N LYS A 43 -16.93 -0.76 -5.45
CA LYS A 43 -15.91 -0.26 -4.51
C LYS A 43 -14.64 -1.10 -4.68
N PRO A 44 -13.45 -0.49 -4.76
CA PRO A 44 -12.21 -1.24 -4.90
C PRO A 44 -12.04 -2.18 -3.70
N PHE A 45 -11.57 -3.40 -3.95
CA PHE A 45 -11.25 -4.35 -2.89
C PHE A 45 -9.99 -3.85 -2.16
N LEU A 46 -10.12 -3.61 -0.85
CA LEU A 46 -9.02 -3.18 0.01
C LEU A 46 -8.72 -4.26 1.05
N LEU A 47 -7.43 -4.52 1.24
CA LEU A 47 -6.95 -5.38 2.31
C LEU A 47 -7.08 -4.69 3.66
N ASN A 48 -7.44 -5.47 4.69
CA ASN A 48 -7.53 -5.06 6.08
C ASN A 48 -7.24 -6.26 6.99
N ASP A 49 -7.15 -6.06 8.29
CA ASP A 49 -6.79 -7.11 9.25
C ASP A 49 -7.75 -8.32 9.24
N LYS A 50 -9.00 -8.13 8.82
CA LYS A 50 -10.01 -9.21 8.76
C LYS A 50 -9.88 -10.06 7.51
N ASN A 51 -9.47 -9.48 6.38
CA ASN A 51 -9.47 -10.18 5.09
C ASN A 51 -8.06 -10.52 4.55
N ALA A 52 -6.99 -9.94 5.08
CA ALA A 52 -5.64 -10.12 4.56
C ALA A 52 -5.18 -11.58 4.65
N ILE A 53 -5.38 -12.24 5.78
CA ILE A 53 -4.93 -13.62 5.98
C ILE A 53 -5.65 -14.61 5.04
N PRO A 54 -6.99 -14.68 4.98
CA PRO A 54 -7.66 -15.53 4.02
C PRO A 54 -7.32 -15.17 2.58
N PHE A 55 -7.17 -13.89 2.26
CA PHE A 55 -6.74 -13.47 0.94
C PHE A 55 -5.35 -14.02 0.57
N PHE A 56 -4.32 -13.83 1.42
CA PHE A 56 -2.97 -14.29 1.12
C PHE A 56 -2.83 -15.80 1.12
N PHE A 57 -3.66 -16.50 1.89
CA PHE A 57 -3.71 -17.97 1.85
C PHE A 57 -4.14 -18.46 0.44
N GLU A 58 -5.23 -17.93 -0.10
CA GLU A 58 -5.71 -18.31 -1.44
C GLU A 58 -4.82 -17.74 -2.56
N TYR A 59 -4.31 -16.52 -2.38
CA TYR A 59 -3.41 -15.90 -3.32
C TYR A 59 -2.10 -16.70 -3.49
N GLY A 60 -1.52 -17.16 -2.39
CA GLY A 60 -0.29 -17.92 -2.38
C GLY A 60 -0.36 -19.28 -3.07
N LYS A 61 -1.56 -19.92 -3.12
CA LYS A 61 -1.79 -21.16 -3.86
C LYS A 61 -1.68 -20.95 -5.39
N LYS A 62 -2.10 -19.79 -5.86
CA LYS A 62 -2.11 -19.42 -7.29
C LYS A 62 -0.84 -18.69 -7.74
N ASN A 63 -0.08 -18.14 -6.80
CA ASN A 63 1.11 -17.33 -7.05
C ASN A 63 2.28 -17.97 -6.29
N THR A 64 2.94 -18.92 -6.94
CA THR A 64 3.96 -19.79 -6.32
C THR A 64 5.38 -19.29 -6.52
N GLU A 65 5.54 -18.15 -7.18
CA GLU A 65 6.84 -17.54 -7.47
C GLU A 65 7.64 -17.36 -6.18
N SER A 66 8.93 -17.61 -6.27
CA SER A 66 9.83 -17.59 -5.12
C SER A 66 11.18 -16.94 -5.39
N LYS A 67 11.43 -16.48 -6.59
CA LYS A 67 12.67 -15.77 -6.95
C LYS A 67 12.32 -14.35 -7.32
N VAL A 68 12.99 -13.40 -6.72
CA VAL A 68 12.81 -11.97 -7.00
C VAL A 68 14.16 -11.30 -7.11
N LYS A 69 14.20 -10.13 -7.75
CA LYS A 69 15.39 -9.32 -7.92
C LYS A 69 15.08 -7.88 -7.52
N ILE A 70 15.86 -7.33 -6.61
CA ILE A 70 15.92 -5.91 -6.32
C ILE A 70 16.93 -5.29 -7.27
N ILE A 71 16.53 -4.27 -8.01
CA ILE A 71 17.36 -3.55 -8.97
C ILE A 71 17.62 -2.16 -8.41
N THR A 72 18.91 -1.81 -8.25
CA THR A 72 19.37 -0.50 -7.75
C THR A 72 20.42 0.10 -8.68
N SER A 73 20.79 1.36 -8.46
CA SER A 73 21.95 1.99 -9.14
C SER A 73 23.31 1.40 -8.71
N TYR A 74 23.36 0.68 -7.58
CA TYR A 74 24.56 0.02 -7.07
C TYR A 74 24.70 -1.43 -7.53
N GLY A 75 23.71 -1.96 -8.26
CA GLY A 75 23.65 -3.33 -8.75
C GLY A 75 22.38 -4.07 -8.33
N ASP A 76 22.33 -5.34 -8.69
CA ASP A 76 21.19 -6.21 -8.47
C ASP A 76 21.39 -7.12 -7.25
N ILE A 77 20.29 -7.35 -6.50
CA ILE A 77 20.25 -8.28 -5.38
C ILE A 77 19.20 -9.35 -5.70
N GLU A 78 19.61 -10.60 -5.91
CA GLU A 78 18.71 -11.73 -6.13
C GLU A 78 18.35 -12.40 -4.80
N ILE A 79 17.06 -12.68 -4.63
CA ILE A 79 16.51 -13.23 -3.40
C ILE A 79 15.67 -14.46 -3.70
N LYS A 80 15.86 -15.51 -2.91
CA LYS A 80 14.99 -16.69 -2.84
C LYS A 80 14.05 -16.55 -1.65
N LEU A 81 12.74 -16.50 -1.90
CA LEU A 81 11.71 -16.46 -0.87
C LEU A 81 11.44 -17.88 -0.33
N PHE A 82 11.13 -17.99 0.95
CA PHE A 82 10.84 -19.27 1.60
C PHE A 82 9.40 -19.69 1.37
N LYS A 83 9.19 -20.94 0.97
CA LYS A 83 7.87 -21.50 0.68
C LYS A 83 7.03 -21.71 1.96
N ASN A 84 7.67 -22.00 3.07
CA ASN A 84 7.04 -22.32 4.36
C ASN A 84 6.78 -21.09 5.24
N THR A 85 6.98 -19.89 4.73
CA THR A 85 6.46 -18.63 5.29
C THR A 85 5.43 -18.02 4.34
N PRO A 86 4.28 -18.69 4.12
CA PRO A 86 3.39 -18.45 3.00
C PRO A 86 2.79 -17.06 2.98
N TYR A 87 2.42 -16.49 4.12
CA TYR A 87 1.80 -15.16 4.18
C TYR A 87 2.78 -14.06 3.79
N HIS A 88 4.02 -14.12 4.29
CA HIS A 88 5.07 -13.14 3.98
C HIS A 88 5.47 -13.22 2.50
N ARG A 89 5.67 -14.45 1.98
CA ARG A 89 5.95 -14.67 0.55
C ARG A 89 4.81 -14.16 -0.33
N SER A 90 3.57 -14.55 -0.04
CA SER A 90 2.41 -14.16 -0.83
C SER A 90 2.20 -12.65 -0.83
N ASN A 91 2.35 -12.00 0.32
CA ASN A 91 2.30 -10.56 0.45
C ASN A 91 3.38 -9.89 -0.41
N PHE A 92 4.62 -10.34 -0.33
CA PHE A 92 5.72 -9.74 -1.06
C PHE A 92 5.51 -9.85 -2.58
N ILE A 93 5.13 -11.04 -3.09
CA ILE A 93 4.76 -11.25 -4.50
C ILE A 93 3.57 -10.38 -4.92
N TYR A 94 2.54 -10.27 -4.07
CA TYR A 94 1.39 -9.41 -4.34
C TYR A 94 1.79 -7.96 -4.50
N LEU A 95 2.61 -7.43 -3.61
CA LEU A 95 3.09 -6.05 -3.65
C LEU A 95 3.95 -5.78 -4.89
N ILE A 96 4.80 -6.74 -5.30
CA ILE A 96 5.57 -6.64 -6.55
C ILE A 96 4.62 -6.56 -7.76
N LYS A 97 3.64 -7.46 -7.85
CA LYS A 97 2.64 -7.46 -8.94
C LYS A 97 1.74 -6.21 -8.94
N LYS A 98 1.60 -5.54 -7.79
CA LYS A 98 0.93 -4.24 -7.67
C LYS A 98 1.85 -3.04 -7.96
N ASN A 99 3.09 -3.30 -8.38
CA ASN A 99 4.10 -2.27 -8.62
C ASN A 99 4.35 -1.38 -7.38
N TYR A 100 4.08 -1.92 -6.17
CA TYR A 100 4.26 -1.16 -4.93
C TYR A 100 5.72 -0.71 -4.78
N PHE A 101 6.66 -1.63 -4.96
CA PHE A 101 8.09 -1.39 -4.79
C PHE A 101 8.75 -0.60 -5.93
N ASN A 102 7.99 -0.21 -6.98
CA ASN A 102 8.56 0.59 -8.04
C ASN A 102 8.85 2.00 -7.54
N ASN A 103 10.15 2.38 -7.60
CA ASN A 103 10.64 3.68 -7.17
C ASN A 103 10.49 3.95 -5.65
N GLU A 104 10.60 2.89 -4.84
CA GLU A 104 10.74 3.01 -3.39
C GLU A 104 12.23 3.14 -3.00
N TYR A 105 12.49 3.37 -1.69
CA TYR A 105 13.84 3.65 -1.19
C TYR A 105 14.27 2.66 -0.12
N PHE A 106 15.61 2.44 -0.03
CA PHE A 106 16.23 2.04 1.22
C PHE A 106 16.26 3.27 2.12
N HIS A 107 15.28 3.36 3.00
CA HIS A 107 15.02 4.54 3.84
C HIS A 107 15.67 4.46 5.22
N ARG A 108 16.28 3.33 5.56
CA ARG A 108 17.03 3.13 6.78
C ARG A 108 18.20 2.18 6.51
N VAL A 109 19.40 2.64 6.79
CA VAL A 109 20.63 1.90 6.60
C VAL A 109 21.46 1.99 7.88
N VAL A 110 21.74 0.83 8.47
CA VAL A 110 22.55 0.72 9.69
C VAL A 110 23.74 -0.15 9.38
N LYS A 111 24.92 0.47 9.37
CA LYS A 111 26.19 -0.23 9.14
C LYS A 111 26.36 -1.35 10.14
N ASP A 112 26.93 -2.48 9.69
CA ASP A 112 27.13 -3.69 10.47
C ASP A 112 25.83 -4.25 11.12
N PHE A 113 24.68 -3.96 10.48
CA PHE A 113 23.41 -4.49 10.95
C PHE A 113 22.45 -4.82 9.79
N ILE A 114 21.71 -3.83 9.24
CA ILE A 114 20.69 -4.07 8.21
C ILE A 114 20.64 -2.94 7.19
N ILE A 115 20.06 -3.25 6.01
CA ILE A 115 19.47 -2.25 5.12
C ILE A 115 17.95 -2.49 5.04
N GLN A 116 17.14 -1.45 5.23
CA GLN A 116 15.67 -1.53 5.29
C GLN A 116 15.04 -0.68 4.19
N GLY A 117 14.09 -1.25 3.46
CA GLY A 117 13.43 -0.60 2.32
C GLY A 117 11.92 -0.78 2.30
N GLY A 118 11.28 -0.12 1.34
CA GLY A 118 9.84 -0.21 1.10
C GLY A 118 9.03 0.95 1.67
N ASN A 119 9.69 2.01 2.09
CA ASN A 119 9.04 3.25 2.53
C ASN A 119 9.67 4.46 1.86
N SER A 120 8.94 5.55 1.81
CA SER A 120 9.43 6.87 1.41
C SER A 120 8.48 7.97 1.87
N ASP A 121 8.99 9.20 1.93
CA ASP A 121 8.20 10.40 2.23
C ASP A 121 7.34 10.86 1.03
N ASN A 122 7.44 10.18 -0.09
CA ASN A 122 6.70 10.52 -1.30
C ASN A 122 5.19 10.30 -1.13
N LYS A 123 4.41 11.29 -1.54
CA LYS A 123 2.94 11.17 -1.61
C LYS A 123 2.49 9.93 -2.40
N SER A 124 3.25 9.52 -3.42
CA SER A 124 2.97 8.32 -4.23
C SER A 124 2.97 7.04 -3.39
N THR A 125 3.90 6.88 -2.44
CA THR A 125 3.96 5.72 -1.54
C THR A 125 2.70 5.63 -0.67
N SER A 126 2.28 6.75 -0.08
CA SER A 126 1.04 6.83 0.70
C SER A 126 -0.20 6.49 -0.14
N LEU A 127 -0.26 6.95 -1.40
CA LEU A 127 -1.36 6.64 -2.32
C LEU A 127 -1.38 5.16 -2.70
N LYS A 128 -0.21 4.55 -2.99
CA LYS A 128 -0.11 3.11 -3.24
C LYS A 128 -0.61 2.29 -2.04
N ARG A 129 -0.15 2.59 -0.81
CA ARG A 129 -0.61 1.93 0.42
C ARG A 129 -2.12 2.06 0.60
N ARG A 130 -2.67 3.26 0.40
CA ARG A 130 -4.12 3.52 0.51
C ARG A 130 -4.94 2.73 -0.52
N SER A 131 -4.40 2.52 -1.72
CA SER A 131 -5.08 1.74 -2.77
C SER A 131 -5.02 0.22 -2.55
N ILE A 132 -4.09 -0.26 -1.74
CA ILE A 132 -3.93 -1.67 -1.38
C ILE A 132 -4.71 -1.99 -0.11
N GLY A 133 -4.52 -1.19 0.96
CA GLY A 133 -5.22 -1.35 2.23
C GLY A 133 -4.32 -1.18 3.44
N ARG A 134 -4.89 -1.38 4.63
CA ARG A 134 -4.18 -1.33 5.92
C ARG A 134 -4.38 -2.66 6.65
N TYR A 135 -3.31 -3.38 6.85
CA TYR A 135 -3.28 -4.69 7.50
C TYR A 135 -1.90 -4.99 8.06
N LEU A 136 -1.81 -5.98 8.92
CA LEU A 136 -0.57 -6.53 9.44
C LEU A 136 -0.49 -8.03 9.11
N LEU A 137 0.70 -8.60 9.13
CA LEU A 137 0.92 -10.03 8.90
C LEU A 137 1.21 -10.74 10.23
N PRO A 138 0.66 -11.94 10.45
CA PRO A 138 0.96 -12.73 11.65
C PRO A 138 2.40 -13.21 11.64
N PRO A 139 3.02 -13.43 12.82
CA PRO A 139 4.36 -13.97 12.90
C PRO A 139 4.41 -15.43 12.41
N ASP A 140 5.52 -15.78 11.75
CA ASP A 140 5.84 -17.14 11.35
C ASP A 140 7.29 -17.48 11.73
N THR A 141 7.64 -17.19 12.99
CA THR A 141 9.00 -17.24 13.53
C THR A 141 9.47 -18.66 13.90
N LYS A 142 8.53 -19.63 13.98
CA LYS A 142 8.83 -21.01 14.43
C LYS A 142 9.22 -21.95 13.29
N LYS A 143 9.81 -21.45 12.20
CA LYS A 143 10.22 -22.24 11.03
C LYS A 143 11.70 -22.65 11.04
N GLY A 144 12.42 -22.35 12.10
CA GLY A 144 13.84 -22.70 12.25
C GLY A 144 14.81 -21.77 11.50
N TYR A 145 14.32 -20.71 10.86
CA TYR A 145 15.19 -19.73 10.23
C TYR A 145 15.77 -18.76 11.26
N ARG A 146 17.03 -18.40 11.05
CA ARG A 146 17.77 -17.44 11.86
C ARG A 146 18.04 -16.20 11.02
N HIS A 147 18.27 -15.06 11.67
CA HIS A 147 18.69 -13.82 11.02
C HIS A 147 20.19 -13.83 10.73
N ASP A 148 20.62 -14.83 9.95
CA ASP A 148 21.97 -14.89 9.43
C ASP A 148 22.17 -13.83 8.34
N ARG A 149 23.43 -13.55 7.98
CA ARG A 149 23.77 -12.61 6.89
C ARG A 149 23.01 -12.95 5.60
N GLY A 150 22.44 -11.93 4.96
CA GLY A 150 21.66 -12.07 3.73
C GLY A 150 20.21 -12.51 3.92
N ILE A 151 19.76 -12.76 5.15
CA ILE A 151 18.33 -13.05 5.40
C ILE A 151 17.49 -11.78 5.22
N ILE A 152 16.33 -11.95 4.57
CA ILE A 152 15.31 -10.90 4.43
C ILE A 152 14.16 -11.18 5.39
N SER A 153 13.74 -10.12 6.11
CA SER A 153 12.63 -10.15 7.07
C SER A 153 11.75 -8.90 6.94
N MET A 154 10.57 -8.93 7.54
CA MET A 154 9.70 -7.76 7.65
C MET A 154 9.80 -7.13 9.03
N PRO A 155 9.93 -5.78 9.15
CA PRO A 155 9.94 -5.10 10.44
C PRO A 155 8.56 -5.04 11.07
N SER A 156 8.50 -4.68 12.34
CA SER A 156 7.27 -4.20 12.99
C SER A 156 7.09 -2.71 12.74
N SER A 157 5.84 -2.27 12.59
CA SER A 157 5.48 -0.84 12.57
C SER A 157 5.17 -0.29 13.95
N GLU A 158 5.11 -1.13 14.97
CA GLU A 158 4.74 -0.80 16.34
C GLU A 158 5.94 -0.93 17.26
N ILE A 159 6.13 0.03 18.16
CA ILE A 159 7.20 0.02 19.17
C ILE A 159 6.95 -1.12 20.16
N GLU A 160 5.71 -1.19 20.67
CA GLU A 160 5.25 -2.32 21.48
C GLU A 160 4.48 -3.29 20.58
N ASN A 161 5.09 -4.44 20.28
CA ASN A 161 4.51 -5.46 19.41
C ASN A 161 4.43 -6.81 20.12
N PRO A 162 3.55 -6.96 21.12
CA PRO A 162 3.43 -8.20 21.87
C PRO A 162 3.03 -9.39 21.01
N TYR A 163 2.29 -9.16 19.93
CA TYR A 163 1.84 -10.19 18.99
C TYR A 163 2.83 -10.44 17.85
N LYS A 164 3.96 -9.73 17.80
CA LYS A 164 5.02 -9.88 16.80
C LYS A 164 4.50 -9.73 15.34
N LEU A 165 3.50 -8.88 15.15
CA LEU A 165 2.91 -8.61 13.83
C LEU A 165 3.91 -7.85 12.96
N ALA A 166 3.94 -8.17 11.66
CA ALA A 166 4.85 -7.57 10.71
C ALA A 166 4.18 -6.50 9.85
N SER A 167 4.92 -5.42 9.60
CA SER A 167 4.56 -4.40 8.60
C SER A 167 4.66 -4.99 7.20
N PRO A 168 3.57 -5.07 6.42
CA PRO A 168 3.56 -5.75 5.14
C PRO A 168 4.32 -5.01 4.04
N TYR A 169 4.51 -3.70 4.19
CA TYR A 169 5.02 -2.79 3.15
C TYR A 169 6.52 -2.60 3.16
N GLU A 170 7.19 -3.07 4.21
CA GLU A 170 8.61 -2.88 4.43
C GLU A 170 9.33 -4.21 4.58
N PHE A 171 10.63 -4.19 4.30
CA PHE A 171 11.51 -5.33 4.52
C PHE A 171 12.89 -4.83 4.93
N PHE A 172 13.65 -5.69 5.57
CA PHE A 172 15.08 -5.46 5.80
C PHE A 172 15.91 -6.67 5.40
N ILE A 173 17.16 -6.42 5.02
CA ILE A 173 18.16 -7.45 4.72
C ILE A 173 19.26 -7.34 5.77
N VAL A 174 19.57 -8.47 6.40
CA VAL A 174 20.66 -8.55 7.38
C VAL A 174 22.00 -8.45 6.65
N GLN A 175 22.78 -7.42 7.00
CA GLN A 175 24.10 -7.19 6.43
C GLN A 175 25.21 -7.73 7.34
N LYS A 176 25.03 -7.70 8.67
CA LYS A 176 26.01 -8.09 9.67
C LYS A 176 26.59 -9.48 9.37
N SER A 177 27.95 -9.59 9.39
CA SER A 177 28.69 -10.82 9.04
C SER A 177 28.24 -12.02 9.88
N ASP A 178 28.11 -11.83 11.19
CA ASP A 178 27.74 -12.88 12.15
C ASP A 178 26.23 -13.05 12.33
N GLY A 179 25.44 -12.28 11.54
CA GLY A 179 24.00 -12.25 11.65
C GLY A 179 23.48 -11.31 12.74
N ALA A 180 22.15 -11.17 12.76
CA ALA A 180 21.41 -10.33 13.72
C ALA A 180 20.51 -11.22 14.61
N HIS A 181 21.09 -12.19 15.29
CA HIS A 181 20.38 -13.27 15.97
C HIS A 181 19.48 -12.81 17.12
N HIS A 182 19.69 -11.60 17.66
CA HIS A 182 18.80 -10.99 18.65
C HIS A 182 17.38 -10.70 18.09
N LEU A 183 17.23 -10.70 16.75
CA LEU A 183 15.94 -10.56 16.07
C LEU A 183 15.16 -11.88 15.99
N ASN A 184 15.81 -13.03 16.28
CA ASN A 184 15.19 -14.35 16.18
C ASN A 184 13.98 -14.45 17.12
N GLY A 185 12.90 -15.04 16.61
CA GLY A 185 11.66 -15.18 17.35
C GLY A 185 10.81 -13.93 17.46
N ASN A 186 11.32 -12.74 17.07
CA ASN A 186 10.59 -11.48 17.06
C ASN A 186 10.15 -11.04 15.66
N TYR A 187 10.96 -11.36 14.66
CA TYR A 187 10.67 -11.05 13.25
C TYR A 187 10.66 -12.34 12.43
N THR A 188 9.94 -12.35 11.32
CA THR A 188 9.83 -13.54 10.47
C THR A 188 10.78 -13.44 9.28
N PRO A 189 11.84 -14.29 9.24
CA PRO A 189 12.61 -14.48 8.02
C PRO A 189 11.75 -15.10 6.92
N PHE A 190 11.69 -14.49 5.74
CA PHE A 190 10.85 -15.00 4.65
C PHE A 190 11.59 -15.23 3.34
N GLY A 191 12.92 -15.05 3.34
CA GLY A 191 13.78 -15.30 2.21
C GLY A 191 15.25 -15.05 2.51
N ARG A 192 16.10 -15.26 1.52
CA ARG A 192 17.55 -15.05 1.61
C ARG A 192 18.12 -14.52 0.30
N VAL A 193 19.12 -13.69 0.38
CA VAL A 193 19.95 -13.25 -0.75
C VAL A 193 20.69 -14.45 -1.32
N THR A 194 20.63 -14.62 -2.64
CA THR A 194 21.34 -15.68 -3.37
C THR A 194 22.47 -15.14 -4.22
N LYS A 195 22.36 -13.85 -4.66
CA LYS A 195 23.42 -13.10 -5.34
C LYS A 195 23.34 -11.63 -4.97
N GLY A 196 24.45 -10.92 -5.05
CA GLY A 196 24.48 -9.47 -4.83
C GLY A 196 24.58 -9.08 -3.35
N ILE A 197 25.10 -9.95 -2.48
CA ILE A 197 25.37 -9.61 -1.07
C ILE A 197 26.40 -8.47 -0.95
N ASN A 198 27.32 -8.37 -1.88
CA ASN A 198 28.26 -7.26 -2.00
C ASN A 198 27.56 -5.92 -2.30
N VAL A 199 26.43 -5.94 -3.02
CA VAL A 199 25.61 -4.74 -3.24
C VAL A 199 24.97 -4.28 -1.93
N VAL A 200 24.52 -5.24 -1.09
CA VAL A 200 24.03 -4.95 0.26
C VAL A 200 25.14 -4.29 1.10
N ASP A 201 26.39 -4.76 0.99
CA ASP A 201 27.54 -4.16 1.70
C ASP A 201 27.83 -2.73 1.23
N VAL A 202 27.81 -2.50 -0.08
CA VAL A 202 28.02 -1.15 -0.64
C VAL A 202 26.96 -0.19 -0.10
N ILE A 203 25.68 -0.57 -0.16
CA ILE A 203 24.59 0.25 0.35
C ILE A 203 24.72 0.47 1.87
N SER A 204 25.09 -0.57 2.63
CA SER A 204 25.28 -0.48 4.09
C SER A 204 26.39 0.46 4.53
N ASN A 205 27.37 0.75 3.65
CA ASN A 205 28.48 1.65 3.93
C ASN A 205 28.26 3.10 3.45
N LEU A 206 27.07 3.43 2.92
CA LEU A 206 26.75 4.80 2.54
C LEU A 206 26.65 5.71 3.76
N GLU A 207 26.97 6.97 3.57
CA GLU A 207 26.75 7.99 4.59
C GLU A 207 25.24 8.19 4.83
N VAL A 208 24.86 8.32 6.09
CA VAL A 208 23.49 8.45 6.54
C VAL A 208 23.30 9.71 7.40
N ASP A 209 22.07 10.20 7.45
CA ASP A 209 21.67 11.25 8.37
C ASP A 209 21.46 10.71 9.82
N LYS A 210 21.05 11.61 10.72
CA LYS A 210 20.75 11.25 12.13
C LYS A 210 19.60 10.26 12.31
N ARG A 211 18.81 10.02 11.25
CA ARG A 211 17.69 9.07 11.20
C ARG A 211 18.08 7.78 10.48
N GLU A 212 19.36 7.59 10.20
CA GLU A 212 19.88 6.45 9.45
C GLU A 212 19.37 6.39 7.99
N TRP A 213 18.92 7.53 7.43
CA TRP A 213 18.55 7.65 6.03
C TRP A 213 19.78 7.97 5.19
N PRO A 214 20.06 7.23 4.08
CA PRO A 214 21.19 7.54 3.21
C PRO A 214 21.12 8.95 2.67
N LEU A 215 22.24 9.71 2.76
CA LEU A 215 22.34 11.07 2.21
C LEU A 215 22.09 11.05 0.70
N ASP A 216 22.62 10.05 0.01
CA ASP A 216 22.29 9.74 -1.38
C ASP A 216 21.15 8.75 -1.43
N ASN A 217 19.99 9.18 -1.91
CA ASN A 217 18.80 8.35 -1.97
C ASN A 217 19.01 7.09 -2.81
N VAL A 218 18.95 5.93 -2.19
CA VAL A 218 19.03 4.62 -2.85
C VAL A 218 17.66 4.17 -3.29
N ARG A 219 17.32 4.45 -4.54
CA ARG A 219 16.06 3.98 -5.15
C ARG A 219 16.18 2.54 -5.62
N PHE A 220 15.05 1.83 -5.56
CA PHE A 220 14.97 0.50 -6.11
C PHE A 220 13.61 0.20 -6.77
N LYS A 221 13.61 -0.83 -7.58
CA LYS A 221 12.42 -1.58 -8.01
C LYS A 221 12.63 -3.05 -7.74
N ILE A 222 11.55 -3.81 -7.57
CA ILE A 222 11.61 -5.26 -7.39
C ILE A 222 10.83 -5.93 -8.50
N VAL A 223 11.43 -6.95 -9.10
CA VAL A 223 10.82 -7.76 -10.16
C VAL A 223 10.83 -9.24 -9.78
N ILE A 224 9.88 -10.01 -10.30
CA ILE A 224 9.88 -11.46 -10.20
C ILE A 224 10.82 -11.99 -11.29
N VAL A 225 11.66 -12.95 -10.93
CA VAL A 225 12.53 -13.70 -11.86
C VAL A 225 12.14 -15.17 -11.80
N GLU A 226 12.11 -15.80 -12.96
CA GLU A 226 11.77 -17.22 -13.09
C GLU A 226 12.90 -18.14 -12.61
#